data_bfdbac75321b78f4f5e26c4233bcbc56
#
_entry.id   bfdbac75321b78f4f5e26c4233bcbc56
#
_cell.length_a   1.000
_cell.length_b   1.000
_cell.length_c   1.000
_cell.angle_alpha   90.00
_cell.angle_beta   90.00
_cell.angle_gamma   90.00
#
_symmetry.space_group_name_H-M   'P 1'
#
loop_
_entity.id
_entity.type
_entity.pdbx_description
1 polymer ?
#
loop_
_entity_poly.entity_id
_entity_poly.type
_entity_poly.pdbx_seq_one_letter_code
_entity_poly.pdbx_strand_id
1 'polypeptide(L)'
;FGVSPDGKHIWWVQTVRTADRRSSDIYKDMDKSKARIYDDLMARHWDYWDEGEYRHIFVGELSKGVVTGGRDIMPDAQWDAPLAPYFDMAEIAWNNAGTMLAYTCKPLTGTAYAVSTDSDIFVYDLESGATQNICKPTNFNTGKPVNDQAAMVGYDKYPVWSPDDSKIAFLSQRRAG
;
A
#
# COMPACT_ATOMS: atom_id res chain seq x y z
N PHE A 1 -11.19 -1.62 8.76
CA PHE A 1 -10.27 -1.56 9.91
C PHE A 1 -10.04 -2.93 10.52
N GLY A 2 -8.90 -3.09 11.24
CA GLY A 2 -8.62 -4.30 12.00
C GLY A 2 -7.88 -3.98 13.29
N VAL A 3 -8.33 -4.61 14.37
CA VAL A 3 -7.71 -4.49 15.71
C VAL A 3 -6.61 -5.53 15.84
N SER A 4 -5.49 -5.15 16.48
CA SER A 4 -4.40 -6.09 16.76
C SER A 4 -4.84 -7.20 17.73
N PRO A 5 -4.23 -8.39 17.67
CA PRO A 5 -4.60 -9.50 18.57
C PRO A 5 -4.52 -9.17 20.06
N ASP A 6 -3.61 -8.28 20.45
CA ASP A 6 -3.46 -7.81 21.82
C ASP A 6 -4.45 -6.69 22.23
N GLY A 7 -5.25 -6.20 21.27
CA GLY A 7 -6.26 -5.16 21.49
C GLY A 7 -5.72 -3.75 21.70
N LYS A 8 -4.41 -3.50 21.47
CA LYS A 8 -3.77 -2.22 21.76
C LYS A 8 -3.60 -1.32 20.55
N HIS A 9 -3.67 -1.87 19.35
CA HIS A 9 -3.49 -1.13 18.10
C HIS A 9 -4.66 -1.38 17.14
N ILE A 10 -4.82 -0.46 16.21
CA ILE A 10 -5.81 -0.55 15.14
C ILE A 10 -5.20 -0.05 13.85
N TRP A 11 -5.50 -0.72 12.74
CA TRP A 11 -5.31 -0.14 11.41
C TRP A 11 -6.67 0.21 10.80
N TRP A 12 -6.67 1.22 9.94
CA TRP A 12 -7.81 1.56 9.08
C TRP A 12 -7.30 2.05 7.73
N VAL A 13 -8.20 2.05 6.76
CA VAL A 13 -7.93 2.58 5.42
C VAL A 13 -8.63 3.92 5.27
N GLN A 14 -7.91 4.90 4.76
CA GLN A 14 -8.42 6.24 4.50
C GLN A 14 -7.93 6.71 3.13
N THR A 15 -8.78 7.43 2.39
CA THR A 15 -8.40 8.09 1.16
C THR A 15 -7.59 9.35 1.46
N VAL A 16 -6.43 9.45 0.81
CA VAL A 16 -5.51 10.59 0.91
C VAL A 16 -5.27 11.16 -0.48
N ARG A 17 -5.27 12.47 -0.60
CA ARG A 17 -4.89 13.14 -1.85
C ARG A 17 -3.38 13.38 -1.84
N THR A 18 -2.67 12.82 -2.80
CA THR A 18 -1.21 12.95 -2.95
C THR A 18 -0.82 13.59 -4.28
N ALA A 19 -1.78 13.83 -5.19
CA ALA A 19 -1.51 14.47 -6.46
C ALA A 19 -2.67 15.39 -6.88
N ASP A 20 -2.33 16.54 -7.46
CA ASP A 20 -3.30 17.44 -8.08
C ASP A 20 -3.58 17.02 -9.52
N ARG A 21 -4.85 16.80 -9.85
CA ARG A 21 -5.29 16.39 -11.21
C ARG A 21 -6.22 17.40 -11.85
N ARG A 22 -6.84 18.27 -11.07
CA ARG A 22 -7.77 19.27 -11.59
C ARG A 22 -7.02 20.53 -12.00
N SER A 23 -7.43 21.10 -13.11
CA SER A 23 -6.87 22.39 -13.57
C SER A 23 -7.00 23.49 -12.53
N SER A 24 -8.09 23.50 -11.72
CA SER A 24 -8.30 24.45 -10.62
C SER A 24 -7.29 24.31 -9.48
N ASP A 25 -6.75 23.11 -9.25
CA ASP A 25 -5.75 22.86 -8.21
C ASP A 25 -4.36 23.33 -8.67
N ILE A 26 -4.10 23.21 -9.98
CA ILE A 26 -2.81 23.54 -10.62
C ILE A 26 -2.73 25.03 -11.03
N TYR A 27 -3.83 25.58 -11.58
CA TYR A 27 -3.91 26.96 -12.08
C TYR A 27 -4.96 27.74 -11.30
N LYS A 28 -4.55 28.73 -10.52
CA LYS A 28 -5.40 29.51 -9.63
C LYS A 28 -6.46 30.37 -10.32
N ASP A 29 -6.25 30.70 -11.59
CA ASP A 29 -7.16 31.46 -12.45
C ASP A 29 -8.20 30.59 -13.16
N MET A 30 -8.14 29.28 -12.96
CA MET A 30 -9.03 28.29 -13.59
C MET A 30 -10.04 27.67 -12.59
N ASP A 31 -10.49 28.40 -11.61
CA ASP A 31 -11.41 27.97 -10.56
C ASP A 31 -12.74 27.38 -11.05
N LYS A 32 -13.19 27.81 -12.22
CA LYS A 32 -14.42 27.33 -12.89
C LYS A 32 -14.20 26.17 -13.86
N SER A 33 -12.95 25.83 -14.15
CA SER A 33 -12.63 24.73 -15.05
C SER A 33 -12.83 23.38 -14.37
N LYS A 34 -13.46 22.45 -15.09
CA LYS A 34 -13.60 21.04 -14.69
C LYS A 34 -12.62 20.12 -15.40
N ALA A 35 -11.65 20.69 -16.11
CA ALA A 35 -10.64 19.91 -16.83
C ALA A 35 -9.72 19.18 -15.85
N ARG A 36 -9.24 18.03 -16.27
CA ARG A 36 -8.21 17.23 -15.58
C ARG A 36 -6.95 17.21 -16.43
N ILE A 37 -5.80 17.18 -15.78
CA ILE A 37 -4.49 17.22 -16.43
C ILE A 37 -3.73 15.96 -16.05
N TYR A 38 -3.32 15.21 -17.05
CA TYR A 38 -2.56 13.98 -16.91
C TYR A 38 -1.37 14.01 -17.86
N ASP A 39 -0.20 13.73 -17.33
CA ASP A 39 1.05 13.66 -18.11
C ASP A 39 1.45 12.20 -18.38
N ASP A 40 0.78 11.23 -17.74
CA ASP A 40 1.04 9.80 -17.87
C ASP A 40 -0.24 8.96 -17.63
N LEU A 41 -0.14 7.65 -17.76
CA LEU A 41 -1.21 6.68 -17.45
C LEU A 41 -1.23 6.38 -15.92
N MET A 42 -2.33 5.88 -15.30
CA MET A 42 -3.65 5.73 -15.92
C MET A 42 -4.49 6.95 -15.55
N ALA A 43 -4.93 7.69 -16.56
CA ALA A 43 -5.83 8.82 -16.33
C ALA A 43 -7.24 8.37 -15.90
N ARG A 44 -7.61 7.12 -16.23
CA ARG A 44 -8.94 6.57 -15.97
C ARG A 44 -8.89 5.07 -15.77
N HIS A 45 -9.67 4.56 -14.81
CA HIS A 45 -9.91 3.14 -14.62
C HIS A 45 -11.43 2.87 -14.62
N TRP A 46 -11.91 2.00 -15.55
CA TRP A 46 -13.32 1.76 -15.82
C TRP A 46 -14.09 3.08 -16.08
N ASP A 47 -15.00 3.46 -15.18
CA ASP A 47 -15.88 4.62 -15.31
C ASP A 47 -15.47 5.81 -14.44
N TYR A 48 -14.35 5.74 -13.71
CA TYR A 48 -13.86 6.84 -12.88
C TYR A 48 -12.46 7.31 -13.27
N TRP A 49 -12.24 8.61 -13.08
CA TRP A 49 -10.99 9.29 -13.34
C TRP A 49 -10.05 9.17 -12.14
N ASP A 50 -8.74 9.16 -12.39
CA ASP A 50 -7.76 9.38 -11.35
C ASP A 50 -7.89 10.84 -10.84
N GLU A 51 -8.30 11.00 -9.60
CA GLU A 51 -8.41 12.31 -8.93
C GLU A 51 -7.16 12.63 -8.10
N GLY A 52 -6.12 11.83 -8.18
CA GLY A 52 -4.92 11.95 -7.35
C GLY A 52 -5.16 11.53 -5.90
N GLU A 53 -6.17 10.70 -5.68
CA GLU A 53 -6.58 10.19 -4.38
C GLU A 53 -6.33 8.69 -4.31
N TYR A 54 -5.62 8.26 -3.27
CA TYR A 54 -5.25 6.87 -3.06
C TYR A 54 -5.64 6.42 -1.66
N ARG A 55 -5.88 5.13 -1.50
CA ARG A 55 -6.19 4.53 -0.20
C ARG A 55 -4.90 4.19 0.50
N HIS A 56 -4.70 4.81 1.67
CA HIS A 56 -3.56 4.55 2.53
C HIS A 56 -3.98 3.80 3.79
N ILE A 57 -3.07 3.02 4.33
CA ILE A 57 -3.23 2.36 5.61
C ILE A 57 -2.72 3.29 6.70
N PHE A 58 -3.57 3.49 7.70
CA PHE A 58 -3.22 4.20 8.93
C PHE A 58 -3.14 3.23 10.08
N VAL A 59 -2.27 3.50 11.02
CA VAL A 59 -2.18 2.78 12.30
C VAL A 59 -2.26 3.75 13.46
N GLY A 60 -2.84 3.31 14.57
CA GLY A 60 -2.96 4.08 15.80
C GLY A 60 -3.07 3.19 17.02
N GLU A 61 -2.90 3.79 18.19
CA GLU A 61 -3.13 3.13 19.48
C GLU A 61 -4.61 3.05 19.77
N LEU A 62 -5.04 1.93 20.35
CA LEU A 62 -6.42 1.71 20.78
C LEU A 62 -6.44 1.51 22.30
N SER A 63 -7.14 2.39 23.00
CA SER A 63 -7.34 2.27 24.44
C SER A 63 -8.77 2.64 24.80
N LYS A 64 -9.47 1.74 25.51
CA LYS A 64 -10.87 1.94 25.97
C LYS A 64 -11.81 2.40 24.86
N GLY A 65 -11.62 1.89 23.64
CA GLY A 65 -12.43 2.27 22.48
C GLY A 65 -12.07 3.64 21.84
N VAL A 66 -11.00 4.28 22.28
CA VAL A 66 -10.49 5.53 21.75
C VAL A 66 -9.23 5.27 20.95
N VAL A 67 -9.17 5.82 19.73
CA VAL A 67 -8.00 5.76 18.84
C VAL A 67 -7.19 7.03 19.00
N THR A 68 -5.88 6.90 19.22
CA THR A 68 -4.93 8.00 19.35
C THR A 68 -3.69 7.74 18.49
N GLY A 69 -2.90 8.78 18.22
CA GLY A 69 -1.62 8.66 17.53
C GLY A 69 -1.71 8.12 16.10
N GLY A 70 -2.81 8.40 15.40
CA GLY A 70 -3.00 7.92 14.03
C GLY A 70 -1.93 8.43 13.09
N ARG A 71 -1.25 7.51 12.37
CA ARG A 71 -0.22 7.83 11.38
C ARG A 71 -0.43 7.06 10.09
N ASP A 72 -0.19 7.71 8.98
CA ASP A 72 -0.08 7.11 7.66
C ASP A 72 1.21 6.28 7.58
N ILE A 73 1.12 4.99 7.21
CA ILE A 73 2.31 4.14 7.10
C ILE A 73 2.91 4.13 5.70
N MET A 74 2.30 4.84 4.77
CA MET A 74 2.74 4.96 3.39
C MET A 74 2.61 6.41 2.88
N PRO A 75 3.18 7.38 3.63
CA PRO A 75 3.06 8.79 3.29
C PRO A 75 3.62 9.04 1.88
N ASP A 76 3.02 9.96 1.16
CA ASP A 76 3.37 10.36 -0.21
C ASP A 76 3.21 9.27 -1.28
N ALA A 77 2.73 8.08 -0.94
CA ALA A 77 2.46 7.02 -1.91
C ALA A 77 1.39 7.44 -2.92
N GLN A 78 1.66 7.22 -4.21
CA GLN A 78 0.68 7.41 -5.29
C GLN A 78 0.14 6.06 -5.78
N TRP A 79 -0.18 5.18 -4.83
CA TRP A 79 -0.78 3.87 -5.07
C TRP A 79 -1.61 3.44 -3.88
N ASP A 80 -2.53 2.52 -4.14
CA ASP A 80 -3.48 2.01 -3.15
C ASP A 80 -2.93 0.83 -2.33
N ALA A 81 -3.30 0.78 -1.06
CA ALA A 81 -3.29 -0.41 -0.22
C ALA A 81 -4.58 -0.44 0.65
N PRO A 82 -5.41 -1.48 0.57
CA PRO A 82 -5.31 -2.67 -0.28
C PRO A 82 -5.41 -2.36 -1.78
N LEU A 83 -5.09 -3.34 -2.63
CA LEU A 83 -5.02 -3.15 -4.07
C LEU A 83 -6.34 -2.72 -4.71
N ALA A 84 -6.27 -1.70 -5.57
CA ALA A 84 -7.35 -1.41 -6.51
C ALA A 84 -7.52 -2.57 -7.53
N PRO A 85 -8.71 -2.82 -8.05
CA PRO A 85 -9.96 -2.09 -7.82
C PRO A 85 -10.82 -2.70 -6.70
N TYR A 86 -10.42 -3.81 -6.10
CA TYR A 86 -11.27 -4.56 -5.17
C TYR A 86 -11.15 -4.09 -3.72
N PHE A 87 -9.99 -3.57 -3.32
CA PHE A 87 -9.72 -3.04 -1.99
C PHE A 87 -10.09 -4.02 -0.87
N ASP A 88 -9.65 -5.26 -1.03
CA ASP A 88 -10.00 -6.35 -0.11
C ASP A 88 -9.22 -6.20 1.21
N MET A 89 -9.95 -6.08 2.32
CA MET A 89 -9.35 -5.93 3.65
C MET A 89 -8.56 -7.16 4.10
N ALA A 90 -8.77 -8.34 3.50
CA ALA A 90 -7.96 -9.53 3.73
C ALA A 90 -6.52 -9.40 3.20
N GLU A 91 -6.22 -8.35 2.45
CA GLU A 91 -4.86 -8.01 2.04
C GLU A 91 -4.02 -7.33 3.14
N ILE A 92 -4.59 -7.12 4.34
CA ILE A 92 -3.93 -6.49 5.49
C ILE A 92 -4.05 -7.42 6.71
N ALA A 93 -2.94 -7.81 7.30
CA ALA A 93 -2.92 -8.77 8.41
C ALA A 93 -1.94 -8.37 9.52
N TRP A 94 -2.44 -8.30 10.77
CA TRP A 94 -1.59 -8.24 11.95
C TRP A 94 -0.80 -9.54 12.14
N ASN A 95 0.42 -9.44 12.63
CA ASN A 95 1.08 -10.58 13.25
C ASN A 95 0.42 -10.93 14.62
N ASN A 96 0.68 -12.10 15.16
CA ASN A 96 0.04 -12.55 16.42
C ASN A 96 0.46 -11.70 17.63
N ALA A 97 1.66 -11.15 17.62
CA ALA A 97 2.14 -10.24 18.66
C ALA A 97 1.52 -8.84 18.60
N GLY A 98 0.86 -8.46 17.48
CA GLY A 98 0.28 -7.13 17.29
C GLY A 98 1.30 -6.01 17.09
N THR A 99 2.52 -6.35 16.70
CA THR A 99 3.65 -5.41 16.53
C THR A 99 4.02 -5.14 15.09
N MET A 100 3.57 -5.98 14.16
CA MET A 100 3.84 -5.86 12.73
C MET A 100 2.57 -5.99 11.91
N LEU A 101 2.52 -5.27 10.80
CA LEU A 101 1.41 -5.30 9.86
C LEU A 101 1.92 -5.73 8.48
N ALA A 102 1.46 -6.88 7.99
CA ALA A 102 1.69 -7.29 6.62
C ALA A 102 0.58 -6.77 5.71
N TYR A 103 0.92 -6.29 4.52
CA TYR A 103 -0.09 -5.81 3.57
C TYR A 103 0.38 -5.98 2.12
N THR A 104 -0.60 -6.06 1.23
CA THR A 104 -0.37 -6.10 -0.21
C THR A 104 -0.35 -4.69 -0.79
N CYS A 105 0.62 -4.41 -1.67
CA CYS A 105 0.65 -3.16 -2.39
C CYS A 105 1.37 -3.31 -3.74
N LYS A 106 1.10 -2.39 -4.66
CA LYS A 106 1.73 -2.31 -5.98
C LYS A 106 2.37 -0.94 -6.13
N PRO A 107 3.64 -0.76 -5.71
CA PRO A 107 4.32 0.53 -5.66
C PRO A 107 4.80 0.98 -7.04
N LEU A 108 3.89 1.09 -7.97
CA LEU A 108 4.10 1.53 -9.35
C LEU A 108 3.19 2.71 -9.65
N THR A 109 3.64 3.60 -10.51
CA THR A 109 2.88 4.76 -10.99
C THR A 109 2.94 4.86 -12.50
N GLY A 110 2.07 5.66 -13.09
CA GLY A 110 2.11 5.98 -14.52
C GLY A 110 1.99 4.75 -15.43
N THR A 111 2.73 4.77 -16.50
CA THR A 111 2.77 3.68 -17.48
C THR A 111 3.19 2.35 -16.86
N ALA A 112 4.12 2.35 -15.89
CA ALA A 112 4.54 1.13 -15.20
C ALA A 112 3.38 0.48 -14.45
N TYR A 113 2.53 1.28 -13.81
CA TYR A 113 1.32 0.78 -13.17
C TYR A 113 0.34 0.18 -14.18
N ALA A 114 0.16 0.83 -15.33
CA ALA A 114 -0.81 0.42 -16.35
C ALA A 114 -0.48 -0.93 -16.99
N VAL A 115 0.80 -1.22 -17.21
CA VAL A 115 1.25 -2.42 -17.95
C VAL A 115 1.64 -3.60 -17.07
N SER A 116 1.71 -3.42 -15.75
CA SER A 116 2.13 -4.45 -14.81
C SER A 116 0.99 -4.90 -13.90
N THR A 117 0.99 -6.18 -13.54
CA THR A 117 0.18 -6.75 -12.46
C THR A 117 1.02 -7.11 -11.23
N ASP A 118 2.28 -6.68 -11.21
CA ASP A 118 3.24 -6.99 -10.16
C ASP A 118 2.86 -6.30 -8.85
N SER A 119 2.47 -7.10 -7.87
CA SER A 119 2.20 -6.65 -6.51
C SER A 119 3.03 -7.47 -5.54
N ASP A 120 3.39 -6.87 -4.42
CA ASP A 120 4.26 -7.45 -3.42
C ASP A 120 3.63 -7.40 -2.03
N ILE A 121 4.16 -8.22 -1.13
CA ILE A 121 3.84 -8.17 0.29
C ILE A 121 4.87 -7.28 0.99
N PHE A 122 4.36 -6.32 1.75
CA PHE A 122 5.13 -5.44 2.60
C PHE A 122 4.87 -5.73 4.06
N VAL A 123 5.87 -5.53 4.89
CA VAL A 123 5.76 -5.61 6.35
C VAL A 123 6.17 -4.28 6.95
N TYR A 124 5.27 -3.71 7.72
CA TYR A 124 5.49 -2.51 8.52
C TYR A 124 5.71 -2.88 9.97
N ASP A 125 6.77 -2.40 10.57
CA ASP A 125 7.09 -2.57 11.98
C ASP A 125 6.65 -1.34 12.78
N LEU A 126 5.84 -1.54 13.81
CA LEU A 126 5.26 -0.45 14.59
C LEU A 126 6.29 0.31 15.43
N GLU A 127 7.28 -0.38 15.94
CA GLU A 127 8.29 0.20 16.84
C GLU A 127 9.26 1.09 16.06
N SER A 128 9.84 0.56 14.99
CA SER A 128 10.80 1.29 14.17
C SER A 128 10.17 2.24 13.17
N GLY A 129 8.90 2.01 12.78
CA GLY A 129 8.23 2.70 11.69
C GLY A 129 8.76 2.33 10.30
N ALA A 130 9.56 1.27 10.20
CA ALA A 130 10.16 0.83 8.95
C ALA A 130 9.21 -0.08 8.15
N THR A 131 9.26 0.06 6.83
CA THR A 131 8.57 -0.82 5.89
C THR A 131 9.58 -1.62 5.08
N GLN A 132 9.34 -2.92 4.92
CA GLN A 132 10.16 -3.80 4.09
C GLN A 132 9.31 -4.54 3.07
N ASN A 133 9.75 -4.57 1.81
CA ASN A 133 9.23 -5.46 0.79
C ASN A 133 9.83 -6.87 0.99
N ILE A 134 9.01 -7.86 1.34
CA ILE A 134 9.49 -9.22 1.59
C ILE A 134 9.55 -10.09 0.33
N CYS A 135 8.88 -9.69 -0.73
CA CYS A 135 8.94 -10.37 -2.03
C CYS A 135 10.20 -9.98 -2.81
N LYS A 136 10.68 -8.74 -2.62
CA LYS A 136 11.88 -8.21 -3.28
C LYS A 136 12.86 -7.60 -2.25
N PRO A 137 13.40 -8.42 -1.33
CA PRO A 137 14.22 -7.89 -0.25
C PRO A 137 15.52 -7.28 -0.78
N THR A 138 15.96 -6.20 -0.17
CA THR A 138 17.26 -5.58 -0.40
C THR A 138 18.18 -5.80 0.80
N ASN A 139 19.47 -5.92 0.53
CA ASN A 139 20.47 -5.97 1.59
C ASN A 139 20.58 -4.61 2.28
N PHE A 140 20.37 -4.57 3.58
CA PHE A 140 20.36 -3.35 4.38
C PHE A 140 21.64 -2.51 4.23
N ASN A 141 22.82 -3.17 4.18
CA ASN A 141 24.09 -2.48 4.14
C ASN A 141 24.49 -1.97 2.75
N THR A 142 24.01 -2.60 1.69
CA THR A 142 24.44 -2.32 0.31
C THR A 142 23.33 -1.72 -0.54
N GLY A 143 22.09 -1.76 -0.10
CA GLY A 143 20.90 -1.38 -0.89
C GLY A 143 20.67 -2.25 -2.13
N LYS A 144 21.48 -3.30 -2.32
CA LYS A 144 21.38 -4.17 -3.49
C LYS A 144 20.35 -5.28 -3.27
N PRO A 145 19.66 -5.73 -4.32
CA PRO A 145 18.78 -6.89 -4.26
C PRO A 145 19.49 -8.11 -3.68
N VAL A 146 18.79 -8.84 -2.78
CA VAL A 146 19.30 -10.10 -2.21
C VAL A 146 19.11 -11.25 -3.18
N ASN A 147 18.06 -11.19 -3.99
CA ASN A 147 17.67 -12.22 -4.96
C ASN A 147 17.60 -11.63 -6.38
N ASP A 148 17.47 -12.48 -7.37
CA ASP A 148 17.07 -12.05 -8.71
C ASP A 148 15.63 -11.51 -8.67
N GLN A 149 15.49 -10.20 -8.54
CA GLN A 149 14.19 -9.55 -8.43
C GLN A 149 13.38 -9.62 -9.72
N ALA A 150 14.00 -9.81 -10.86
CA ALA A 150 13.29 -10.02 -12.12
C ALA A 150 12.52 -11.37 -12.10
N ALA A 151 13.07 -12.38 -11.44
CA ALA A 151 12.37 -13.65 -11.22
C ALA A 151 11.26 -13.57 -10.16
N MET A 152 11.22 -12.50 -9.37
CA MET A 152 10.21 -12.28 -8.33
C MET A 152 8.99 -11.49 -8.81
N VAL A 153 8.94 -11.09 -10.07
CA VAL A 153 7.78 -10.42 -10.66
C VAL A 153 6.56 -11.33 -10.63
N GLY A 154 5.45 -10.83 -10.08
CA GLY A 154 4.23 -11.63 -9.96
C GLY A 154 3.10 -10.89 -9.25
N TYR A 155 1.96 -11.58 -9.13
CA TYR A 155 0.79 -11.08 -8.43
C TYR A 155 0.74 -11.74 -7.05
N ASP A 156 1.25 -11.04 -6.03
CA ASP A 156 1.35 -11.52 -4.67
C ASP A 156 0.27 -10.86 -3.80
N LYS A 157 -0.52 -11.67 -3.05
CA LYS A 157 -1.68 -11.20 -2.27
C LYS A 157 -1.92 -12.04 -1.03
N TYR A 158 -2.73 -11.48 -0.13
CA TYR A 158 -3.30 -12.15 1.04
C TYR A 158 -2.26 -12.72 1.99
N PRO A 159 -1.47 -11.85 2.64
CA PRO A 159 -0.49 -12.29 3.63
C PRO A 159 -1.18 -12.89 4.86
N VAL A 160 -0.65 -14.02 5.34
CA VAL A 160 -1.08 -14.69 6.57
C VAL A 160 0.14 -15.05 7.38
N TRP A 161 0.19 -14.63 8.62
CA TRP A 161 1.27 -14.92 9.54
C TRP A 161 1.20 -16.35 10.09
N SER A 162 2.36 -16.99 10.27
CA SER A 162 2.45 -18.24 11.03
C SER A 162 2.13 -18.00 12.50
N PRO A 163 1.69 -19.04 13.26
CA PRO A 163 1.35 -18.88 14.67
C PRO A 163 2.49 -18.36 15.56
N ASP A 164 3.72 -18.56 15.16
CA ASP A 164 4.95 -18.12 15.85
C ASP A 164 5.52 -16.81 15.29
N ASP A 165 4.81 -16.15 14.38
CA ASP A 165 5.22 -14.92 13.68
C ASP A 165 6.54 -15.01 12.90
N SER A 166 7.09 -16.22 12.71
CA SER A 166 8.37 -16.40 12.02
C SER A 166 8.28 -16.41 10.50
N LYS A 167 7.07 -16.59 9.95
CA LYS A 167 6.83 -16.74 8.51
C LYS A 167 5.55 -16.06 8.08
N ILE A 168 5.51 -15.72 6.79
CA ILE A 168 4.30 -15.24 6.12
C ILE A 168 4.02 -16.17 4.93
N ALA A 169 2.82 -16.72 4.89
CA ALA A 169 2.26 -17.36 3.70
C ALA A 169 1.47 -16.33 2.89
N PHE A 170 1.51 -16.42 1.58
CA PHE A 170 0.72 -15.55 0.70
C PHE A 170 0.43 -16.26 -0.64
N LEU A 171 -0.58 -15.82 -1.35
CA LEU A 171 -0.87 -16.29 -2.70
C LEU A 171 0.07 -15.58 -3.67
N SER A 172 0.68 -16.36 -4.58
CA SER A 172 1.63 -15.84 -5.55
C SER A 172 1.37 -16.42 -6.93
N GLN A 173 1.27 -15.55 -7.92
CA GLN A 173 1.24 -15.94 -9.32
C GLN A 173 2.48 -15.39 -10.01
N ARG A 174 3.55 -16.16 -10.00
CA ARG A 174 4.79 -15.84 -10.70
C ARG A 174 4.60 -16.04 -12.19
N ARG A 175 5.04 -15.09 -13.00
CA ARG A 175 5.17 -15.29 -14.43
C ARG A 175 6.45 -16.11 -14.67
N ALA A 176 6.33 -17.22 -15.39
CA ALA A 176 7.47 -17.78 -16.08
C ALA A 176 7.91 -16.74 -17.10
N GLY A 177 9.16 -16.30 -17.03
CA GLY A 177 9.74 -15.29 -17.92
C GLY A 177 9.73 -15.71 -19.37
#